data_67eb9ad21fef6e0d334896a3371c7ae9
#
_entry.id   67eb9ad21fef6e0d334896a3371c7ae9
#
_cell.length_a   1.000
_cell.length_b   1.000
_cell.length_c   1.000
_cell.angle_alpha   90.00
_cell.angle_beta   90.00
_cell.angle_gamma   90.00
#
_symmetry.space_group_name_H-M   'P 1'
#
loop_
_entity.id
_entity.type
_entity.pdbx_description
1 polymer ?
#
loop_
_entity_poly.entity_id
_entity_poly.type
_entity_poly.pdbx_seq_one_letter_code
_entity_poly.pdbx_strand_id
1 'polypeptide(L)'
;MRLTLFAILTFSVLYWFPIRRWMSRWGATPSDVTRVMAGDALLVNPTYSGTMAVIVNAAPEHIWPWLVQIGYRRGGLYSYDSLDRLLGYLDRPSATRILPEFQNPPSVTRFPSVEAQAGRWQPLNPVARSCWT
;
A
#
# COMPACT_ATOMS: atom_id res chain seq x y z
N MET A 1 -34.56 -7.68 -21.95
CA MET A 1 -34.71 -6.97 -20.67
C MET A 1 -34.52 -7.87 -19.44
N ARG A 2 -35.17 -9.07 -19.35
CA ARG A 2 -34.98 -10.00 -18.22
C ARG A 2 -33.55 -10.57 -18.13
N LEU A 3 -32.98 -11.02 -19.24
CA LEU A 3 -31.62 -11.57 -19.30
C LEU A 3 -30.53 -10.53 -18.92
N THR A 4 -30.69 -9.28 -19.30
CA THR A 4 -29.76 -8.21 -18.94
C THR A 4 -29.80 -7.89 -17.45
N LEU A 5 -30.99 -7.89 -16.86
CA LEU A 5 -31.15 -7.72 -15.40
C LEU A 5 -30.52 -8.88 -14.61
N PHE A 6 -30.73 -10.12 -15.07
CA PHE A 6 -30.08 -11.29 -14.46
C PHE A 6 -28.55 -11.21 -14.55
N ALA A 7 -28.01 -10.81 -15.71
CA ALA A 7 -26.56 -10.65 -15.89
C ALA A 7 -25.98 -9.58 -14.95
N ILE A 8 -26.65 -8.43 -14.83
CA ILE A 8 -26.22 -7.34 -13.93
C ILE A 8 -26.26 -7.79 -12.46
N LEU A 9 -27.34 -8.45 -12.04
CA LEU A 9 -27.46 -8.97 -10.68
C LEU A 9 -26.39 -10.02 -10.36
N THR A 10 -26.19 -10.98 -11.26
CA THR A 10 -25.15 -12.00 -11.10
C THR A 10 -23.76 -11.39 -11.02
N PHE A 11 -23.45 -10.44 -11.90
CA PHE A 11 -22.16 -9.73 -11.87
C PHE A 11 -21.99 -8.93 -10.57
N SER A 12 -23.03 -8.24 -10.11
CA SER A 12 -23.00 -7.49 -8.86
C SER A 12 -22.74 -8.39 -7.65
N VAL A 13 -23.40 -9.55 -7.58
CA VAL A 13 -23.20 -10.52 -6.50
C VAL A 13 -21.79 -11.12 -6.54
N LEU A 14 -21.33 -11.55 -7.72
CA LEU A 14 -19.99 -12.08 -7.91
C LEU A 14 -18.90 -11.04 -7.58
N TYR A 15 -19.10 -9.77 -7.98
CA TYR A 15 -18.17 -8.71 -7.62
C TYR A 15 -18.16 -8.46 -6.11
N TRP A 16 -19.34 -8.32 -5.50
CA TRP A 16 -19.44 -7.89 -4.10
C TRP A 16 -18.89 -8.92 -3.11
N PHE A 17 -19.12 -10.20 -3.33
CA PHE A 17 -18.70 -11.24 -2.38
C PHE A 17 -17.31 -11.82 -2.67
N PRO A 18 -17.03 -12.53 -3.78
CA PRO A 18 -15.72 -13.16 -3.96
C PRO A 18 -14.65 -12.23 -4.53
N ILE A 19 -14.97 -11.46 -5.56
CA ILE A 19 -13.94 -10.68 -6.28
C ILE A 19 -13.38 -9.56 -5.39
N ARG A 20 -14.24 -8.80 -4.74
CA ARG A 20 -13.83 -7.72 -3.83
C ARG A 20 -13.00 -8.26 -2.67
N ARG A 21 -13.41 -9.39 -2.07
CA ARG A 21 -12.68 -10.01 -0.97
C ARG A 21 -11.32 -10.54 -1.42
N TRP A 22 -11.24 -11.14 -2.59
CA TRP A 22 -10.00 -11.60 -3.18
C TRP A 22 -9.05 -10.43 -3.50
N MET A 23 -9.55 -9.39 -4.16
CA MET A 23 -8.75 -8.20 -4.48
C MET A 23 -8.22 -7.51 -3.21
N SER A 24 -9.02 -7.42 -2.15
CA SER A 24 -8.61 -6.78 -0.90
C SER A 24 -7.55 -7.56 -0.10
N ARG A 25 -7.25 -8.79 -0.51
CA ARG A 25 -6.27 -9.67 0.12
C ARG A 25 -5.25 -10.23 -0.86
N TRP A 26 -5.11 -9.57 -1.99
CA TRP A 26 -4.21 -10.06 -3.03
C TRP A 26 -2.77 -10.15 -2.52
N GLY A 27 -2.15 -11.33 -2.70
CA GLY A 27 -0.78 -11.63 -2.29
C GLY A 27 -0.58 -11.81 -0.78
N ALA A 28 -1.58 -11.48 0.03
CA ALA A 28 -1.49 -11.59 1.48
C ALA A 28 -1.81 -13.01 1.97
N THR A 29 -0.98 -13.52 2.87
CA THR A 29 -1.26 -14.75 3.60
C THR A 29 -2.28 -14.51 4.73
N PRO A 30 -2.94 -15.55 5.26
CA PRO A 30 -3.82 -15.40 6.43
C PRO A 30 -3.14 -14.72 7.63
N SER A 31 -1.84 -14.99 7.83
CA SER A 31 -1.04 -14.35 8.88
C SER A 31 -0.81 -12.86 8.63
N ASP A 32 -0.65 -12.44 7.38
CA ASP A 32 -0.50 -11.02 7.04
C ASP A 32 -1.79 -10.25 7.30
N VAL A 33 -2.93 -10.85 6.98
CA VAL A 33 -4.26 -10.25 7.19
C VAL A 33 -4.58 -10.04 8.67
N THR A 34 -4.07 -10.91 9.55
CA THR A 34 -4.32 -10.82 11.00
C THR A 34 -3.23 -10.06 11.75
N ARG A 35 -2.15 -9.69 11.07
CA ARG A 35 -1.04 -8.94 11.68
C ARG A 35 -1.48 -7.53 12.04
N VAL A 36 -1.25 -7.14 13.29
CA VAL A 36 -1.42 -5.75 13.72
C VAL A 36 -0.28 -4.92 13.17
N MET A 37 -0.61 -3.89 12.40
CA MET A 37 0.36 -2.96 11.81
C MET A 37 0.35 -1.62 12.55
N ALA A 38 1.47 -0.90 12.42
CA ALA A 38 1.56 0.45 12.97
C ALA A 38 0.53 1.35 12.29
N GLY A 39 -0.31 2.00 13.08
CA GLY A 39 -1.39 2.85 12.59
C GLY A 39 -2.78 2.22 12.65
N ASP A 40 -2.93 0.91 12.80
CA ASP A 40 -4.25 0.27 12.90
C ASP A 40 -5.09 0.84 14.07
N ALA A 41 -4.42 1.22 15.16
CA ALA A 41 -5.07 1.81 16.32
C ALA A 41 -5.59 3.26 16.11
N LEU A 42 -5.23 3.90 14.98
CA LEU A 42 -5.69 5.26 14.67
C LEU A 42 -7.15 5.28 14.20
N LEU A 43 -7.63 4.18 13.67
CA LEU A 43 -9.00 4.03 13.20
C LEU A 43 -9.75 3.01 14.07
N VAL A 44 -10.64 3.52 14.89
CA VAL A 44 -11.54 2.68 15.68
C VAL A 44 -12.74 2.31 14.81
N ASN A 45 -12.99 1.01 14.62
CA ASN A 45 -14.09 0.47 13.81
C ASN A 45 -14.07 0.93 12.34
N PRO A 46 -13.05 0.58 11.55
CA PRO A 46 -13.01 0.92 10.14
C PRO A 46 -14.15 0.22 9.39
N THR A 47 -14.85 0.95 8.53
CA THR A 47 -15.92 0.42 7.67
C THR A 47 -15.38 -0.62 6.67
N TYR A 48 -14.10 -0.51 6.31
CA TYR A 48 -13.42 -1.40 5.38
C TYR A 48 -11.95 -1.57 5.77
N SER A 49 -11.48 -2.81 5.69
CA SER A 49 -10.06 -3.14 5.84
C SER A 49 -9.63 -4.09 4.73
N GLY A 50 -8.47 -3.83 4.17
CA GLY A 50 -7.85 -4.68 3.16
C GLY A 50 -6.34 -4.75 3.39
N THR A 51 -5.76 -5.92 3.18
CA THR A 51 -4.32 -6.15 3.31
C THR A 51 -3.81 -6.78 2.03
N MET A 52 -3.01 -6.04 1.29
CA MET A 52 -2.31 -6.57 0.11
C MET A 52 -0.84 -6.75 0.46
N ALA A 53 -0.23 -7.79 -0.06
CA ALA A 53 1.17 -8.06 0.18
C ALA A 53 1.89 -8.48 -1.11
N VAL A 54 3.17 -8.14 -1.19
CA VAL A 54 4.07 -8.57 -2.24
C VAL A 54 5.42 -8.92 -1.61
N ILE A 55 6.01 -9.99 -2.07
CA ILE A 55 7.36 -10.38 -1.65
C ILE A 55 8.34 -9.70 -2.60
N VAL A 56 9.23 -8.88 -2.05
CA VAL A 56 10.30 -8.22 -2.79
C VAL A 56 11.62 -8.82 -2.31
N ASN A 57 12.38 -9.41 -3.23
CA ASN A 57 13.69 -10.00 -2.91
C ASN A 57 14.79 -8.92 -2.92
N ALA A 58 14.69 -8.00 -1.96
CA ALA A 58 15.64 -6.93 -1.75
C ALA A 58 15.68 -6.52 -0.27
N ALA A 59 16.83 -6.04 0.20
CA ALA A 59 16.94 -5.54 1.56
C ALA A 59 16.12 -4.25 1.76
N PRO A 60 15.51 -4.03 2.94
CA PRO A 60 14.67 -2.86 3.23
C PRO A 60 15.37 -1.53 2.94
N GLU A 61 16.69 -1.45 3.15
CA GLU A 61 17.52 -0.28 2.91
C GLU A 61 17.54 0.11 1.42
N HIS A 62 17.38 -0.86 0.53
CA HIS A 62 17.30 -0.62 -0.92
C HIS A 62 15.88 -0.24 -1.38
N ILE A 63 14.85 -0.67 -0.65
CA ILE A 63 13.45 -0.40 -0.98
C ILE A 63 13.02 0.97 -0.46
N TRP A 64 13.43 1.31 0.77
CA TRP A 64 12.99 2.51 1.47
C TRP A 64 13.19 3.81 0.68
N PRO A 65 14.34 4.06 0.03
CA PRO A 65 14.55 5.26 -0.78
C PRO A 65 13.52 5.44 -1.90
N TRP A 66 13.06 4.34 -2.50
CA TRP A 66 12.03 4.37 -3.53
C TRP A 66 10.66 4.72 -2.96
N LEU A 67 10.30 4.17 -1.79
CA LEU A 67 9.04 4.47 -1.12
C LEU A 67 8.95 5.94 -0.70
N VAL A 68 10.05 6.50 -0.19
CA VAL A 68 10.11 7.88 0.27
C VAL A 68 9.86 8.88 -0.86
N GLN A 69 10.28 8.57 -2.08
CA GLN A 69 10.13 9.50 -3.21
C GLN A 69 8.81 9.35 -3.98
N ILE A 70 7.95 8.37 -3.65
CA ILE A 70 6.63 8.22 -4.30
C ILE A 70 5.80 9.49 -4.11
N GLY A 71 5.10 9.91 -5.15
CA GLY A 71 4.12 10.97 -5.09
C GLY A 71 4.13 11.92 -6.29
N TYR A 72 3.03 12.65 -6.44
CA TYR A 72 2.87 13.71 -7.43
C TYR A 72 3.92 14.82 -7.21
N ARG A 73 4.56 15.27 -8.28
CA ARG A 73 5.69 16.22 -8.27
C ARG A 73 6.91 15.77 -7.46
N ARG A 74 6.97 14.50 -7.11
CA ARG A 74 8.13 13.84 -6.50
C ARG A 74 8.76 12.87 -7.49
N GLY A 75 9.06 11.63 -7.07
CA GLY A 75 9.59 10.61 -7.96
C GLY A 75 8.57 9.98 -8.93
N GLY A 76 7.30 10.29 -8.78
CA GLY A 76 6.21 9.71 -9.57
C GLY A 76 5.37 8.71 -8.79
N LEU A 77 4.35 8.15 -9.44
CA LEU A 77 3.42 7.21 -8.80
C LEU A 77 3.86 5.74 -8.95
N TYR A 78 4.83 5.46 -9.84
CA TYR A 78 5.31 4.11 -10.17
C TYR A 78 4.19 3.14 -10.54
N SER A 79 3.21 3.66 -11.27
CA SER A 79 2.07 2.93 -11.78
C SER A 79 2.08 2.89 -13.32
N TYR A 80 0.97 3.14 -13.98
CA TYR A 80 0.90 3.23 -15.43
C TYR A 80 1.11 4.67 -15.89
N ASP A 81 2.36 5.12 -16.00
CA ASP A 81 2.74 6.51 -16.31
C ASP A 81 2.00 7.12 -17.50
N SER A 82 1.78 6.34 -18.56
CA SER A 82 1.04 6.80 -19.73
C SER A 82 -0.43 7.10 -19.42
N LEU A 83 -1.06 6.26 -18.62
CA LEU A 83 -2.45 6.45 -18.21
C LEU A 83 -2.56 7.57 -17.17
N ASP A 84 -1.66 7.61 -16.20
CA ASP A 84 -1.63 8.63 -15.16
C ASP A 84 -1.42 10.03 -15.75
N ARG A 85 -0.60 10.14 -16.80
CA ARG A 85 -0.41 11.40 -17.54
C ARG A 85 -1.64 11.77 -18.35
N LEU A 86 -2.28 10.81 -19.02
CA LEU A 86 -3.51 11.03 -19.77
C LEU A 86 -4.64 11.54 -18.86
N LEU A 87 -4.73 11.03 -17.65
CA LEU A 87 -5.72 11.41 -16.64
C LEU A 87 -5.33 12.65 -15.82
N GLY A 88 -4.14 13.22 -16.06
CA GLY A 88 -3.66 14.40 -15.35
C GLY A 88 -3.15 14.14 -13.92
N TYR A 89 -2.95 12.88 -13.56
CA TYR A 89 -2.40 12.50 -12.24
C TYR A 89 -0.87 12.59 -12.19
N LEU A 90 -0.21 12.71 -13.34
CA LEU A 90 1.24 12.81 -13.43
C LEU A 90 1.62 13.85 -14.49
N ASP A 91 2.52 14.78 -14.17
CA ASP A 91 3.03 15.80 -15.08
C ASP A 91 4.25 15.32 -15.89
N ARG A 92 4.99 14.34 -15.35
CA ARG A 92 6.20 13.77 -15.95
C ARG A 92 6.28 12.27 -15.63
N PRO A 93 7.06 11.48 -16.39
CA PRO A 93 7.26 10.07 -16.11
C PRO A 93 7.86 9.83 -14.71
N SER A 94 7.56 8.67 -14.12
CA SER A 94 8.14 8.24 -12.86
C SER A 94 9.67 8.12 -12.97
N ALA A 95 10.38 8.51 -11.93
CA ALA A 95 11.84 8.53 -11.89
C ALA A 95 12.39 7.10 -11.93
N THR A 96 13.43 6.88 -12.74
CA THR A 96 14.12 5.60 -12.85
C THR A 96 15.36 5.50 -11.93
N ARG A 97 15.57 6.53 -11.10
CA ARG A 97 16.68 6.62 -10.15
C ARG A 97 16.20 7.20 -8.82
N ILE A 98 16.99 6.97 -7.78
CA ILE A 98 16.76 7.62 -6.49
C ILE A 98 17.11 9.10 -6.62
N LEU A 99 16.18 9.97 -6.19
CA LEU A 99 16.30 11.42 -6.22
C LEU A 99 16.71 11.93 -4.84
N PRO A 100 17.93 12.47 -4.67
CA PRO A 100 18.45 12.88 -3.36
C PRO A 100 17.60 13.94 -2.67
N GLU A 101 16.96 14.82 -3.43
CA GLU A 101 16.09 15.89 -2.93
C GLU A 101 14.87 15.39 -2.16
N PHE A 102 14.47 14.12 -2.37
CA PHE A 102 13.31 13.53 -1.68
C PHE A 102 13.70 12.54 -0.58
N GLN A 103 15.00 12.29 -0.36
CA GLN A 103 15.44 11.31 0.64
C GLN A 103 15.35 11.83 2.08
N ASN A 104 15.32 13.15 2.25
CA ASN A 104 15.06 13.77 3.53
C ASN A 104 13.66 14.40 3.50
N PRO A 105 12.57 13.61 3.67
CA PRO A 105 11.25 14.23 3.78
C PRO A 105 11.31 15.21 4.96
N PRO A 106 10.80 16.44 4.80
CA PRO A 106 10.61 17.32 5.94
C PRO A 106 9.88 16.49 6.96
N SER A 107 10.41 16.42 8.18
CA SER A 107 9.87 15.62 9.28
C SER A 107 8.35 15.72 9.18
N VAL A 108 7.72 14.59 8.80
CA VAL A 108 6.26 14.52 8.67
C VAL A 108 5.72 15.17 9.91
N THR A 109 5.05 16.29 9.72
CA THR A 109 4.62 17.18 10.78
C THR A 109 4.01 16.30 11.85
N ARG A 110 4.76 16.11 12.91
CA ARG A 110 4.42 15.42 14.14
C ARG A 110 2.92 15.15 14.26
N PHE A 111 2.53 13.95 13.91
CA PHE A 111 1.36 13.40 14.57
C PHE A 111 1.84 13.00 15.97
N PRO A 112 1.48 13.70 17.04
CA PRO A 112 1.96 13.43 18.40
C PRO A 112 1.75 11.97 18.83
N SER A 113 0.74 11.32 18.25
CA SER A 113 0.41 9.92 18.42
C SER A 113 1.42 8.95 17.79
N VAL A 114 2.16 9.34 16.75
CA VAL A 114 3.15 8.49 16.08
C VAL A 114 4.48 8.50 16.84
N GLU A 115 4.87 9.63 17.42
CA GLU A 115 6.06 9.72 18.27
C GLU A 115 5.92 8.92 19.58
N ALA A 116 4.73 8.94 20.20
CA ALA A 116 4.46 8.13 21.39
C ALA A 116 4.52 6.62 21.09
N GLN A 117 4.30 6.20 19.86
CA GLN A 117 4.39 4.81 19.43
C GLN A 117 5.77 4.45 18.85
N ALA A 118 6.51 5.39 18.29
CA ALA A 118 7.86 5.17 17.77
C ALA A 118 8.83 4.71 18.87
N GLY A 119 8.66 5.16 20.11
CA GLY A 119 9.40 4.65 21.28
C GLY A 119 9.09 3.19 21.65
N ARG A 120 8.08 2.59 21.01
CA ARG A 120 7.65 1.21 21.21
C ARG A 120 7.96 0.29 20.03
N TRP A 121 8.75 0.75 19.06
CA TRP A 121 9.28 -0.11 17.99
C TRP A 121 10.23 -1.14 18.60
N GLN A 122 9.69 -2.27 18.99
CA GLN A 122 10.50 -3.46 19.18
C GLN A 122 11.00 -3.89 17.80
N PRO A 123 12.30 -4.20 17.63
CA PRO A 123 12.78 -4.78 16.38
C PRO A 123 11.92 -5.99 16.08
N LEU A 124 11.38 -6.03 14.85
CA LEU A 124 10.59 -7.16 14.36
C LEU A 124 11.28 -8.45 14.76
N ASN A 125 10.53 -9.32 15.43
CA ASN A 125 10.93 -10.64 15.86
C ASN A 125 11.85 -11.28 14.80
N PRO A 126 13.02 -11.86 15.18
CA PRO A 126 13.98 -12.45 14.24
C PRO A 126 13.36 -13.47 13.26
N VAL A 127 12.19 -14.02 13.58
CA VAL A 127 11.39 -14.85 12.67
C VAL A 127 10.93 -14.07 11.43
N ALA A 128 10.76 -12.75 11.53
CA ALA A 128 10.42 -11.91 10.36
C ALA A 128 11.62 -11.65 9.43
N ARG A 129 12.86 -11.83 9.94
CA ARG A 129 14.05 -11.77 9.07
C ARG A 129 14.22 -12.98 8.18
N SER A 130 13.68 -14.13 8.56
CA SER A 130 13.75 -15.36 7.75
C SER A 130 12.79 -15.33 6.55
N CYS A 131 11.87 -14.39 6.50
CA CYS A 131 11.03 -14.16 5.30
C CYS A 131 11.69 -13.23 4.28
N TRP A 132 12.87 -12.66 4.60
CA TRP A 132 13.59 -11.71 3.76
C TRP A 132 14.96 -12.21 3.29
N THR A 133 15.29 -13.51 3.57
CA THR A 133 16.51 -14.18 3.04
C THR A 133 16.16 -15.18 1.95
#